data_36a267d3489bb23aed105cff7b1fdff0
#
_entry.id   36a267d3489bb23aed105cff7b1fdff0
#
_cell.length_a   1.000
_cell.length_b   1.000
_cell.length_c   1.000
_cell.angle_alpha   90.00
_cell.angle_beta   90.00
_cell.angle_gamma   90.00
#
_symmetry.space_group_name_H-M   'P 1'
#
loop_
_entity.id
_entity.type
_entity.pdbx_description
1 polymer ?
#
loop_
_entity_poly.entity_id
_entity_poly.type
_entity_poly.pdbx_seq_one_letter_code
_entity_poly.pdbx_strand_id
1 'polypeptide(L)'
;MKRFHSFIVILLALVITFVIGLGTPAHAARQSPAVYTSDQLDTLQKYAANVQALGDRLPELGALVEAEDWIHVSNFIRGPFGELRARLSRVTRNLLVKDQEQARQIAKKAAEALESLDRAAQDNNVQAADANYAAFLTLYNNFFSLLP
;
A
#
# COMPACT_ATOMS: atom_id res chain seq x y z
N MET A 1 -23.11 29.13 61.79
CA MET A 1 -22.06 28.42 61.06
C MET A 1 -22.48 27.08 60.41
N LYS A 2 -23.46 26.35 60.94
CA LYS A 2 -23.90 25.06 60.38
C LYS A 2 -24.63 25.17 59.01
N ARG A 3 -25.24 26.30 58.66
CA ARG A 3 -25.95 26.46 57.39
C ARG A 3 -25.02 26.70 56.16
N PHE A 4 -23.82 27.26 56.39
CA PHE A 4 -22.84 27.53 55.32
C PHE A 4 -22.20 26.26 54.80
N HIS A 5 -21.98 25.27 55.64
CA HIS A 5 -21.40 24.01 55.25
C HIS A 5 -22.33 23.18 54.35
N SER A 6 -23.65 23.30 54.57
CA SER A 6 -24.66 22.59 53.79
C SER A 6 -24.70 23.10 52.33
N PHE A 7 -24.52 24.42 52.08
CA PHE A 7 -24.48 24.97 50.72
C PHE A 7 -23.20 24.58 49.98
N ILE A 8 -22.05 24.48 50.67
CA ILE A 8 -20.80 24.09 50.09
C ILE A 8 -20.84 22.61 49.65
N VAL A 9 -21.44 21.74 50.44
CA VAL A 9 -21.58 20.31 50.11
C VAL A 9 -22.51 20.12 48.91
N ILE A 10 -23.63 20.86 48.82
CA ILE A 10 -24.56 20.83 47.68
C ILE A 10 -23.88 21.34 46.41
N LEU A 11 -23.12 22.44 46.52
CA LEU A 11 -22.40 23.00 45.38
C LEU A 11 -21.29 22.05 44.86
N LEU A 12 -20.58 21.37 45.78
CA LEU A 12 -19.56 20.38 45.43
C LEU A 12 -20.17 19.14 44.76
N ALA A 13 -21.33 18.67 45.23
CA ALA A 13 -22.04 17.55 44.63
C ALA A 13 -22.53 17.88 43.22
N LEU A 14 -22.95 19.14 42.95
CA LEU A 14 -23.44 19.59 41.65
C LEU A 14 -22.29 19.72 40.64
N VAL A 15 -21.07 20.07 41.08
CA VAL A 15 -19.88 20.13 40.22
C VAL A 15 -19.43 18.72 39.85
N ILE A 16 -19.50 17.75 40.73
CA ILE A 16 -19.11 16.35 40.46
C ILE A 16 -20.06 15.69 39.46
N THR A 17 -21.37 15.98 39.53
CA THR A 17 -22.35 15.44 38.58
C THR A 17 -22.19 16.04 37.17
N PHE A 18 -21.67 17.28 37.04
CA PHE A 18 -21.44 17.88 35.73
C PHE A 18 -20.20 17.35 35.04
N VAL A 19 -19.18 16.91 35.80
CA VAL A 19 -17.94 16.34 35.22
C VAL A 19 -18.15 14.91 34.67
N ILE A 20 -19.10 14.17 35.19
CA ILE A 20 -19.43 12.80 34.72
C ILE A 20 -20.28 12.83 33.44
N GLY A 21 -20.94 13.96 33.13
CA GLY A 21 -21.81 14.13 31.96
C GLY A 21 -21.08 14.53 30.66
N LEU A 22 -19.80 14.90 30.71
CA LEU A 22 -18.96 15.08 29.54
C LEU A 22 -18.35 13.73 29.15
N GLY A 23 -19.21 12.80 28.75
CA GLY A 23 -18.79 11.60 28.06
C GLY A 23 -17.95 12.03 26.86
N THR A 24 -16.63 11.81 26.94
CA THR A 24 -15.80 11.83 25.75
C THR A 24 -16.53 10.99 24.70
N PRO A 25 -16.78 11.51 23.47
CA PRO A 25 -17.26 10.66 22.41
C PRO A 25 -16.22 9.51 22.33
N ALA A 26 -16.63 8.32 22.72
CA ALA A 26 -15.87 7.14 22.43
C ALA A 26 -15.71 7.17 20.91
N HIS A 27 -14.52 7.56 20.48
CA HIS A 27 -14.07 7.23 19.13
C HIS A 27 -14.10 5.71 19.13
N ALA A 28 -15.23 5.15 18.70
CA ALA A 28 -15.30 3.76 18.33
C ALA A 28 -14.20 3.61 17.27
N ALA A 29 -13.05 3.15 17.70
CA ALA A 29 -12.00 2.74 16.80
C ALA A 29 -12.72 1.78 15.86
N ARG A 30 -12.95 2.20 14.60
CA ARG A 30 -13.48 1.32 13.57
C ARG A 30 -12.50 0.16 13.52
N GLN A 31 -12.88 -0.93 14.14
CA GLN A 31 -12.12 -2.18 14.04
C GLN A 31 -12.14 -2.51 12.55
N SER A 32 -10.97 -2.43 11.95
CA SER A 32 -10.80 -2.86 10.57
C SER A 32 -11.24 -4.31 10.48
N PRO A 33 -12.04 -4.69 9.46
CA PRO A 33 -12.53 -6.05 9.34
C PRO A 33 -11.34 -7.02 9.30
N ALA A 34 -11.43 -8.11 10.08
CA ALA A 34 -10.40 -9.15 10.12
C ALA A 34 -10.48 -10.10 8.91
N VAL A 35 -11.59 -10.08 8.17
CA VAL A 35 -11.90 -10.94 7.03
C VAL A 35 -12.51 -10.10 5.92
N TYR A 36 -12.20 -10.42 4.68
CA TYR A 36 -12.79 -9.76 3.51
C TYR A 36 -14.28 -10.08 3.36
N THR A 37 -15.07 -9.07 3.00
CA THR A 37 -16.43 -9.29 2.46
C THR A 37 -16.34 -9.69 0.99
N SER A 38 -17.43 -10.25 0.42
CA SER A 38 -17.51 -10.56 -1.02
C SER A 38 -17.20 -9.35 -1.89
N ASP A 39 -17.82 -8.19 -1.61
CA ASP A 39 -17.63 -6.96 -2.38
C ASP A 39 -16.19 -6.44 -2.31
N GLN A 40 -15.53 -6.64 -1.16
CA GLN A 40 -14.11 -6.29 -1.02
C GLN A 40 -13.21 -7.22 -1.85
N LEU A 41 -13.51 -8.52 -1.89
CA LEU A 41 -12.80 -9.48 -2.73
C LEU A 41 -12.96 -9.15 -4.21
N ASP A 42 -14.18 -8.90 -4.68
CA ASP A 42 -14.46 -8.53 -6.07
C ASP A 42 -13.72 -7.26 -6.49
N THR A 43 -13.72 -6.27 -5.61
CA THR A 43 -12.98 -5.01 -5.83
C THR A 43 -11.47 -5.25 -5.89
N LEU A 44 -10.94 -6.05 -4.97
CA LEU A 44 -9.52 -6.39 -4.92
C LEU A 44 -9.09 -7.18 -6.16
N GLN A 45 -9.87 -8.18 -6.57
CA GLN A 45 -9.62 -8.96 -7.77
C GLN A 45 -9.59 -8.09 -9.04
N LYS A 46 -10.52 -7.13 -9.16
CA LYS A 46 -10.54 -6.17 -10.28
C LYS A 46 -9.25 -5.34 -10.34
N TYR A 47 -8.75 -4.84 -9.20
CA TYR A 47 -7.49 -4.09 -9.18
C TYR A 47 -6.28 -4.98 -9.39
N ALA A 48 -6.28 -6.20 -8.83
CA ALA A 48 -5.22 -7.18 -9.06
C ALA A 48 -5.11 -7.58 -10.53
N ALA A 49 -6.23 -7.82 -11.22
CA ALA A 49 -6.26 -8.10 -12.64
C ALA A 49 -5.61 -7.00 -13.50
N ASN A 50 -5.79 -5.72 -13.12
CA ASN A 50 -5.13 -4.60 -13.82
C ASN A 50 -3.61 -4.60 -13.63
N VAL A 51 -3.09 -5.11 -12.51
CA VAL A 51 -1.65 -5.30 -12.30
C VAL A 51 -1.18 -6.54 -13.04
N GLN A 52 -1.95 -7.62 -13.01
CA GLN A 52 -1.63 -8.87 -13.73
C GLN A 52 -1.49 -8.63 -15.24
N ALA A 53 -2.34 -7.80 -15.84
CA ALA A 53 -2.23 -7.44 -17.25
C ALA A 53 -0.89 -6.74 -17.62
N LEU A 54 -0.23 -6.09 -16.66
CA LEU A 54 1.15 -5.64 -16.84
C LEU A 54 2.13 -6.80 -16.67
N GLY A 55 1.87 -7.71 -15.72
CA GLY A 55 2.68 -8.91 -15.50
C GLY A 55 2.76 -9.82 -16.73
N ASP A 56 1.67 -9.93 -17.47
CA ASP A 56 1.60 -10.72 -18.71
C ASP A 56 2.58 -10.22 -19.78
N ARG A 57 3.05 -8.97 -19.65
CA ARG A 57 4.04 -8.35 -20.53
C ARG A 57 5.48 -8.43 -20.01
N LEU A 58 5.73 -9.01 -18.84
CA LEU A 58 7.08 -9.16 -18.30
C LEU A 58 8.02 -9.96 -19.20
N PRO A 59 7.56 -11.04 -19.88
CA PRO A 59 8.42 -11.74 -20.83
C PRO A 59 8.93 -10.85 -21.99
N GLU A 60 8.11 -9.88 -22.43
CA GLU A 60 8.52 -8.89 -23.45
C GLU A 60 9.65 -7.99 -22.93
N LEU A 61 9.50 -7.47 -21.68
CA LEU A 61 10.56 -6.69 -21.05
C LEU A 61 11.84 -7.52 -20.85
N GLY A 62 11.70 -8.79 -20.44
CA GLY A 62 12.82 -9.71 -20.25
C GLY A 62 13.59 -9.93 -21.54
N ALA A 63 12.91 -10.17 -22.65
CA ALA A 63 13.53 -10.33 -23.95
C ALA A 63 14.29 -9.08 -24.42
N LEU A 64 13.77 -7.87 -24.10
CA LEU A 64 14.48 -6.61 -24.41
C LEU A 64 15.75 -6.46 -23.56
N VAL A 65 15.71 -6.84 -22.28
CA VAL A 65 16.90 -6.82 -21.39
C VAL A 65 17.93 -7.81 -21.89
N GLU A 66 17.54 -9.04 -22.23
CA GLU A 66 18.44 -10.09 -22.76
C GLU A 66 19.07 -9.70 -24.10
N ALA A 67 18.32 -8.99 -24.94
CA ALA A 67 18.80 -8.46 -26.22
C ALA A 67 19.65 -7.18 -26.07
N GLU A 68 19.83 -6.67 -24.86
CA GLU A 68 20.51 -5.39 -24.58
C GLU A 68 19.90 -4.20 -25.35
N ASP A 69 18.60 -4.27 -25.68
CA ASP A 69 17.90 -3.22 -26.41
C ASP A 69 17.44 -2.10 -25.44
N TRP A 70 18.40 -1.33 -24.97
CA TRP A 70 18.24 -0.35 -23.92
C TRP A 70 17.24 0.74 -24.22
N ILE A 71 17.14 1.13 -25.49
CA ILE A 71 16.16 2.15 -25.92
C ILE A 71 14.74 1.62 -25.69
N HIS A 72 14.48 0.39 -26.12
CA HIS A 72 13.16 -0.20 -25.95
C HIS A 72 12.89 -0.61 -24.50
N VAL A 73 13.89 -1.03 -23.72
CA VAL A 73 13.78 -1.24 -22.27
C VAL A 73 13.28 0.04 -21.59
N SER A 74 13.93 1.19 -21.81
CA SER A 74 13.53 2.47 -21.25
C SER A 74 12.12 2.89 -21.70
N ASN A 75 11.80 2.73 -22.97
CA ASN A 75 10.48 3.05 -23.50
C ASN A 75 9.38 2.15 -22.89
N PHE A 76 9.69 0.88 -22.69
CA PHE A 76 8.77 -0.08 -22.11
C PHE A 76 8.46 0.26 -20.65
N ILE A 77 9.48 0.61 -19.86
CA ILE A 77 9.33 0.99 -18.45
C ILE A 77 8.51 2.29 -18.34
N ARG A 78 8.84 3.30 -19.12
CA ARG A 78 8.15 4.61 -19.07
C ARG A 78 6.76 4.59 -19.68
N GLY A 79 6.52 3.73 -20.65
CA GLY A 79 5.23 3.53 -21.29
C GLY A 79 4.34 2.57 -20.50
N PRO A 80 4.30 1.26 -20.84
CA PRO A 80 3.39 0.30 -20.23
C PRO A 80 3.48 0.22 -18.71
N PHE A 81 4.71 0.27 -18.14
CA PHE A 81 4.94 0.17 -16.70
C PHE A 81 4.92 1.51 -15.95
N GLY A 82 4.78 2.64 -16.64
CA GLY A 82 4.70 3.96 -16.01
C GLY A 82 3.57 4.09 -14.98
N GLU A 83 2.49 3.32 -15.13
CA GLU A 83 1.38 3.30 -14.20
C GLU A 83 1.50 2.24 -13.08
N LEU A 84 2.53 1.38 -13.08
CA LEU A 84 2.64 0.26 -12.15
C LEU A 84 2.52 0.70 -10.69
N ARG A 85 3.24 1.75 -10.30
CA ARG A 85 3.20 2.29 -8.93
C ARG A 85 1.78 2.67 -8.50
N ALA A 86 1.02 3.33 -9.38
CA ALA A 86 -0.36 3.73 -9.11
C ALA A 86 -1.28 2.51 -9.01
N ARG A 87 -1.10 1.51 -9.87
CA ARG A 87 -1.90 0.28 -9.85
C ARG A 87 -1.63 -0.56 -8.60
N LEU A 88 -0.36 -0.80 -8.22
CA LEU A 88 0.01 -1.47 -6.97
C LEU A 88 -0.55 -0.73 -5.74
N SER A 89 -0.50 0.60 -5.73
CA SER A 89 -1.07 1.41 -4.65
C SER A 89 -2.59 1.24 -4.52
N ARG A 90 -3.33 1.07 -5.64
CA ARG A 90 -4.77 0.80 -5.59
C ARG A 90 -5.05 -0.56 -4.97
N VAL A 91 -4.32 -1.60 -5.35
CA VAL A 91 -4.42 -2.93 -4.73
C VAL A 91 -4.12 -2.83 -3.24
N THR A 92 -2.99 -2.24 -2.86
CA THR A 92 -2.55 -2.09 -1.46
C THR A 92 -3.62 -1.47 -0.57
N ARG A 93 -4.29 -0.39 -1.03
CA ARG A 93 -5.35 0.28 -0.24
C ARG A 93 -6.61 -0.56 -0.04
N ASN A 94 -6.80 -1.60 -0.84
CA ASN A 94 -7.94 -2.52 -0.74
C ASN A 94 -7.61 -3.80 0.02
N LEU A 95 -6.35 -3.98 0.46
CA LEU A 95 -5.98 -5.06 1.37
C LEU A 95 -6.49 -4.79 2.79
N LEU A 96 -6.57 -5.85 3.61
CA LEU A 96 -6.79 -5.70 5.04
C LEU A 96 -5.68 -4.86 5.65
N VAL A 97 -6.02 -4.05 6.66
CA VAL A 97 -5.07 -3.08 7.25
C VAL A 97 -3.77 -3.75 7.72
N LYS A 98 -3.85 -4.98 8.23
CA LYS A 98 -2.69 -5.76 8.69
C LYS A 98 -1.67 -6.03 7.56
N ASP A 99 -2.14 -6.14 6.31
CA ASP A 99 -1.31 -6.51 5.15
C ASP A 99 -0.85 -5.28 4.33
N GLN A 100 -1.50 -4.12 4.53
CA GLN A 100 -1.24 -2.91 3.76
C GLN A 100 0.20 -2.39 3.88
N GLU A 101 0.79 -2.44 5.08
CA GLU A 101 2.15 -1.92 5.28
C GLU A 101 3.18 -2.77 4.54
N GLN A 102 3.08 -4.09 4.64
CA GLN A 102 3.95 -5.00 3.91
C GLN A 102 3.79 -4.83 2.39
N ALA A 103 2.55 -4.76 1.91
CA ALA A 103 2.27 -4.54 0.48
C ALA A 103 2.84 -3.21 -0.02
N ARG A 104 2.73 -2.13 0.80
CA ARG A 104 3.28 -0.81 0.47
C ARG A 104 4.80 -0.84 0.32
N GLN A 105 5.49 -1.53 1.23
CA GLN A 105 6.95 -1.67 1.18
C GLN A 105 7.41 -2.46 -0.05
N ILE A 106 6.72 -3.56 -0.38
CA ILE A 106 7.04 -4.36 -1.56
C ILE A 106 6.76 -3.56 -2.84
N ALA A 107 5.60 -2.89 -2.93
CA ALA A 107 5.24 -2.06 -4.08
C ALA A 107 6.24 -0.92 -4.31
N LYS A 108 6.72 -0.28 -3.23
CA LYS A 108 7.75 0.75 -3.30
C LYS A 108 9.05 0.19 -3.88
N LYS A 109 9.54 -0.91 -3.31
CA LYS A 109 10.78 -1.57 -3.78
C LYS A 109 10.68 -2.04 -5.23
N ALA A 110 9.52 -2.56 -5.65
CA ALA A 110 9.30 -2.97 -7.03
C ALA A 110 9.40 -1.77 -8.01
N ALA A 111 8.80 -0.64 -7.65
CA ALA A 111 8.93 0.58 -8.45
C ALA A 111 10.37 1.10 -8.49
N GLU A 112 11.09 1.06 -7.36
CA GLU A 112 12.51 1.44 -7.28
C GLU A 112 13.41 0.52 -8.12
N ALA A 113 13.12 -0.78 -8.17
CA ALA A 113 13.85 -1.72 -9.02
C ALA A 113 13.65 -1.41 -10.51
N LEU A 114 12.42 -1.06 -10.95
CA LEU A 114 12.18 -0.60 -12.33
C LEU A 114 12.89 0.73 -12.66
N GLU A 115 12.87 1.68 -11.73
CA GLU A 115 13.60 2.95 -11.90
C GLU A 115 15.12 2.73 -12.00
N SER A 116 15.65 1.73 -11.28
CA SER A 116 17.05 1.35 -11.32
C SER A 116 17.39 0.59 -12.61
N LEU A 117 16.46 -0.23 -13.12
CA LEU A 117 16.58 -0.87 -14.43
C LEU A 117 16.61 0.17 -15.55
N ASP A 118 15.72 1.18 -15.52
CA ASP A 118 15.72 2.26 -16.50
C ASP A 118 17.04 3.04 -16.50
N ARG A 119 17.61 3.31 -15.32
CA ARG A 119 18.94 3.95 -15.23
C ARG A 119 20.05 3.06 -15.77
N ALA A 120 20.06 1.77 -15.41
CA ALA A 120 21.06 0.83 -15.92
C ALA A 120 21.00 0.72 -17.45
N ALA A 121 19.79 0.74 -18.04
CA ALA A 121 19.59 0.77 -19.47
C ALA A 121 20.16 2.06 -20.11
N GLN A 122 19.94 3.22 -19.50
CA GLN A 122 20.52 4.48 -19.98
C GLN A 122 22.05 4.51 -19.94
N ASP A 123 22.62 3.85 -18.90
CA ASP A 123 24.07 3.73 -18.70
C ASP A 123 24.69 2.58 -19.51
N ASN A 124 23.92 1.81 -20.27
CA ASN A 124 24.31 0.58 -20.96
C ASN A 124 25.00 -0.42 -20.01
N ASN A 125 24.56 -0.50 -18.76
CA ASN A 125 25.15 -1.36 -17.75
C ASN A 125 24.39 -2.70 -17.66
N VAL A 126 24.83 -3.68 -18.43
CA VAL A 126 24.23 -5.02 -18.54
C VAL A 126 24.04 -5.67 -17.17
N GLN A 127 25.12 -5.74 -16.38
CA GLN A 127 25.08 -6.42 -15.07
C GLN A 127 24.06 -5.78 -14.11
N ALA A 128 24.00 -4.45 -14.09
CA ALA A 128 23.02 -3.74 -13.26
C ALA A 128 21.59 -3.92 -13.81
N ALA A 129 21.40 -3.96 -15.11
CA ALA A 129 20.11 -4.19 -15.74
C ALA A 129 19.55 -5.57 -15.39
N ASP A 130 20.34 -6.62 -15.54
CA ASP A 130 19.96 -8.00 -15.19
C ASP A 130 19.60 -8.12 -13.70
N ALA A 131 20.45 -7.57 -12.83
CA ALA A 131 20.21 -7.62 -11.39
C ALA A 131 18.92 -6.89 -10.99
N ASN A 132 18.66 -5.71 -11.55
CA ASN A 132 17.46 -4.94 -11.24
C ASN A 132 16.21 -5.58 -11.85
N TYR A 133 16.29 -6.18 -13.02
CA TYR A 133 15.17 -6.93 -13.61
C TYR A 133 14.82 -8.15 -12.75
N ALA A 134 15.78 -8.94 -12.33
CA ALA A 134 15.58 -10.10 -11.45
C ALA A 134 14.99 -9.68 -10.09
N ALA A 135 15.50 -8.58 -9.50
CA ALA A 135 14.95 -8.01 -8.27
C ALA A 135 13.49 -7.56 -8.44
N PHE A 136 13.19 -6.91 -9.55
CA PHE A 136 11.82 -6.50 -9.88
C PHE A 136 10.88 -7.70 -9.99
N LEU A 137 11.24 -8.75 -10.72
CA LEU A 137 10.43 -9.97 -10.84
C LEU A 137 10.14 -10.61 -9.47
N THR A 138 11.15 -10.70 -8.63
CA THR A 138 11.01 -11.23 -7.26
C THR A 138 10.02 -10.40 -6.45
N LEU A 139 10.14 -9.07 -6.48
CA LEU A 139 9.26 -8.16 -5.75
C LEU A 139 7.84 -8.17 -6.30
N TYR A 140 7.68 -8.26 -7.61
CA TYR A 140 6.39 -8.39 -8.27
C TYR A 140 5.66 -9.66 -7.80
N ASN A 141 6.33 -10.81 -7.83
CA ASN A 141 5.77 -12.08 -7.36
C ASN A 141 5.44 -12.05 -5.86
N ASN A 142 6.32 -11.47 -5.04
CA ASN A 142 6.09 -11.32 -3.60
C ASN A 142 4.87 -10.42 -3.31
N PHE A 143 4.61 -9.41 -4.14
CA PHE A 143 3.40 -8.59 -3.99
C PHE A 143 2.13 -9.42 -4.21
N PHE A 144 2.10 -10.26 -5.23
CA PHE A 144 0.96 -11.13 -5.51
C PHE A 144 0.73 -12.21 -4.46
N SER A 145 1.79 -12.68 -3.79
CA SER A 145 1.67 -13.66 -2.70
C SER A 145 0.97 -13.12 -1.44
N LEU A 146 0.77 -11.80 -1.35
CA LEU A 146 -0.01 -11.18 -0.28
C LEU A 146 -1.51 -11.14 -0.56
N LEU A 147 -1.94 -11.43 -1.78
CA LEU A 147 -3.34 -11.41 -2.16
C LEU A 147 -4.04 -12.67 -1.62
N PRO A 148 -5.32 -12.53 -1.18
CA PRO A 148 -6.10 -13.64 -0.67
C PRO A 148 -6.46 -14.67 -1.75
#